data_5fcafbd1eedfccc169ffff5c064d4a56
#
_entry.id   5fcafbd1eedfccc169ffff5c064d4a56
#
_cell.length_a   1.000
_cell.length_b   1.000
_cell.length_c   1.000
_cell.angle_alpha   90.00
_cell.angle_beta   90.00
_cell.angle_gamma   90.00
#
_symmetry.space_group_name_H-M   'P 1'
#
loop_
_entity.id
_entity.type
_entity.pdbx_description
1 polymer ?
#
loop_
_entity_poly.entity_id
_entity_poly.type
_entity_poly.pdbx_seq_one_letter_code
_entity_poly.pdbx_strand_id
1 'polypeptide(L)'
;MRLLSTKLLSANFKDRLIHQGFLLVEFPFIQIKPIPSKINKVHNNIIFTSQNAVRLALNEPNISPKLEGKNYFCVGEKTKLILEKEGHKVVKMSQNASFLADFISKNYINESFSFFCGKQRRPEIEKVLAQNETPLILHEIYDTLYTPKAIESRFDGVLFFSPSAVKSYFKSNTWKAGMHGFCIGNTTAASLSKFTKNYSVAKSPNENQLLLSIHHYYTHDYAQK
;
A
#
# COMPACT_ATOMS: atom_id res chain seq x y z
N MET A 1 -17.66 0.78 -20.66
CA MET A 1 -17.54 -0.11 -19.49
C MET A 1 -17.40 0.69 -18.23
N ARG A 2 -17.94 0.21 -17.11
CA ARG A 2 -18.02 0.95 -15.84
C ARG A 2 -17.08 0.33 -14.80
N LEU A 3 -16.14 1.12 -14.28
CA LEU A 3 -15.15 0.71 -13.29
C LEU A 3 -15.42 1.35 -11.93
N LEU A 4 -15.28 0.56 -10.87
CA LEU A 4 -15.27 1.04 -9.50
C LEU A 4 -13.82 1.08 -9.00
N SER A 5 -13.34 2.23 -8.55
CA SER A 5 -12.07 2.34 -7.83
C SER A 5 -12.31 2.29 -6.32
N THR A 6 -11.54 1.48 -5.61
CA THR A 6 -11.60 1.35 -4.15
C THR A 6 -10.77 2.42 -3.41
N LYS A 7 -10.23 3.40 -4.12
CA LYS A 7 -9.58 4.62 -3.60
C LYS A 7 -9.82 5.80 -4.56
N LEU A 8 -9.53 7.02 -4.13
CA LEU A 8 -9.38 8.15 -5.03
C LEU A 8 -8.11 7.96 -5.88
N LEU A 9 -8.24 8.17 -7.19
CA LEU A 9 -7.16 8.03 -8.15
C LEU A 9 -6.41 9.35 -8.35
N SER A 10 -5.16 9.26 -8.82
CA SER A 10 -4.46 10.44 -9.32
C SER A 10 -5.18 11.00 -10.55
N ALA A 11 -5.14 12.35 -10.75
CA ALA A 11 -5.77 13.00 -11.90
C ALA A 11 -5.29 12.36 -13.22
N ASN A 12 -4.00 12.18 -13.37
CA ASN A 12 -3.41 11.55 -14.56
C ASN A 12 -3.96 10.14 -14.83
N PHE A 13 -4.08 9.30 -13.80
CA PHE A 13 -4.59 7.93 -13.98
C PHE A 13 -6.10 7.93 -14.30
N LYS A 14 -6.86 8.82 -13.68
CA LYS A 14 -8.28 9.02 -13.96
C LYS A 14 -8.50 9.46 -15.41
N ASP A 15 -7.80 10.48 -15.86
CA ASP A 15 -7.91 11.01 -17.22
C ASP A 15 -7.60 9.95 -18.26
N ARG A 16 -6.56 9.14 -18.04
CA ARG A 16 -6.19 8.05 -18.95
C ARG A 16 -7.26 6.95 -19.04
N LEU A 17 -7.94 6.62 -17.93
CA LEU A 17 -9.07 5.69 -17.96
C LEU A 17 -10.27 6.26 -18.72
N ILE A 18 -10.59 7.53 -18.50
CA ILE A 18 -11.69 8.22 -19.18
C ILE A 18 -11.41 8.32 -20.69
N HIS A 19 -10.20 8.67 -21.12
CA HIS A 19 -9.81 8.71 -22.53
C HIS A 19 -9.86 7.33 -23.21
N GLN A 20 -9.76 6.24 -22.46
CA GLN A 20 -9.99 4.87 -22.96
C GLN A 20 -11.46 4.46 -22.97
N GLY A 21 -12.39 5.38 -22.70
CA GLY A 21 -13.84 5.13 -22.73
C GLY A 21 -14.42 4.47 -21.50
N PHE A 22 -13.68 4.43 -20.37
CA PHE A 22 -14.22 3.89 -19.13
C PHE A 22 -15.03 4.94 -18.35
N LEU A 23 -16.21 4.54 -17.90
CA LEU A 23 -16.97 5.29 -16.89
C LEU A 23 -16.42 4.91 -15.50
N LEU A 24 -15.97 5.90 -14.74
CA LEU A 24 -15.28 5.67 -13.47
C LEU A 24 -16.12 6.18 -12.30
N VAL A 25 -16.25 5.32 -11.29
CA VAL A 25 -16.77 5.68 -9.97
C VAL A 25 -15.69 5.42 -8.93
N GLU A 26 -15.43 6.38 -8.07
CA GLU A 26 -14.43 6.27 -7.02
C GLU A 26 -15.11 6.26 -5.65
N PHE A 27 -14.80 5.25 -4.86
CA PHE A 27 -15.23 5.20 -3.47
C PHE A 27 -14.11 4.65 -2.59
N PRO A 28 -13.55 5.44 -1.65
CA PRO A 28 -12.54 4.94 -0.72
C PRO A 28 -13.14 3.93 0.26
N PHE A 29 -12.74 2.66 0.14
CA PHE A 29 -13.17 1.60 1.05
C PHE A 29 -12.33 1.51 2.33
N ILE A 30 -11.32 2.35 2.46
CA ILE A 30 -10.52 2.50 3.67
C ILE A 30 -10.24 3.99 3.93
N GLN A 31 -10.08 4.31 5.20
CA GLN A 31 -9.60 5.61 5.66
C GLN A 31 -8.35 5.42 6.52
N ILE A 32 -7.32 6.20 6.26
CA ILE A 32 -6.13 6.26 7.12
C ILE A 32 -6.41 7.28 8.21
N LYS A 33 -6.46 6.82 9.47
CA LYS A 33 -6.69 7.65 10.64
C LYS A 33 -5.38 7.79 11.42
N PRO A 34 -4.82 9.00 11.55
CA PRO A 34 -3.67 9.23 12.42
C PRO A 34 -3.95 8.81 13.86
N ILE A 35 -2.94 8.24 14.51
CA ILE A 35 -2.97 7.92 15.94
C ILE A 35 -2.09 8.96 16.64
N PRO A 36 -2.64 9.77 17.56
CA PRO A 36 -1.84 10.64 18.38
C PRO A 36 -0.83 9.83 19.19
N SER A 37 0.45 10.02 18.92
CA SER A 37 1.51 9.26 19.60
C SER A 37 2.52 10.21 20.23
N LYS A 38 2.78 10.03 21.52
CA LYS A 38 3.91 10.68 22.19
C LYS A 38 5.17 9.88 21.87
N ILE A 39 5.94 10.36 20.90
CA ILE A 39 7.20 9.72 20.51
C ILE A 39 8.33 10.35 21.32
N ASN A 40 8.79 9.64 22.33
CA ASN A 40 9.84 10.13 23.22
C ASN A 40 11.24 9.90 22.64
N LYS A 41 11.47 8.75 21.99
CA LYS A 41 12.77 8.34 21.48
C LYS A 41 12.66 7.88 20.03
N VAL A 42 13.56 8.34 19.17
CA VAL A 42 13.74 7.85 17.80
C VAL A 42 15.21 7.50 17.61
N HIS A 43 15.48 6.29 17.15
CA HIS A 43 16.84 5.84 16.83
C HIS A 43 17.38 6.51 15.56
N ASN A 44 18.67 6.36 15.30
CA ASN A 44 19.30 6.92 14.10
C ASN A 44 18.86 6.19 12.82
N ASN A 45 18.48 4.93 12.93
CA ASN A 45 18.02 4.14 11.80
C ASN A 45 16.51 4.01 11.83
N ILE A 46 15.85 4.42 10.75
CA ILE A 46 14.39 4.49 10.65
C ILE A 46 13.89 3.56 9.56
N ILE A 47 12.87 2.77 9.88
CA ILE A 47 12.23 1.86 8.94
C ILE A 47 10.85 2.40 8.55
N PHE A 48 10.56 2.41 7.24
CA PHE A 48 9.24 2.65 6.67
C PHE A 48 8.86 1.56 5.66
N THR A 49 7.71 0.94 5.84
CA THR A 49 7.15 -0.04 4.89
C THR A 49 5.88 0.47 4.18
N SER A 50 5.51 1.72 4.42
CA SER A 50 4.27 2.33 3.92
C SER A 50 4.45 3.80 3.58
N GLN A 51 3.96 4.21 2.41
CA GLN A 51 3.88 5.61 2.02
C GLN A 51 3.05 6.44 3.00
N ASN A 52 1.98 5.86 3.57
CA ASN A 52 1.14 6.54 4.56
C ASN A 52 1.93 6.87 5.82
N ALA A 53 2.78 5.94 6.29
CA ALA A 53 3.63 6.17 7.45
C ALA A 53 4.63 7.30 7.18
N VAL A 54 5.28 7.33 6.01
CA VAL A 54 6.20 8.42 5.63
C VAL A 54 5.48 9.77 5.65
N ARG A 55 4.36 9.88 4.90
CA ARG A 55 3.61 11.14 4.80
C ARG A 55 3.13 11.64 6.15
N LEU A 56 2.61 10.76 7.00
CA LEU A 56 2.15 11.14 8.33
C LEU A 56 3.30 11.55 9.25
N ALA A 57 4.40 10.79 9.26
CA ALA A 57 5.55 11.09 10.11
C ALA A 57 6.22 12.42 9.73
N LEU A 58 6.36 12.70 8.45
CA LEU A 58 6.99 13.94 7.96
C LEU A 58 6.08 15.18 8.13
N ASN A 59 4.76 15.02 8.12
CA ASN A 59 3.81 16.12 8.32
C ASN A 59 3.40 16.32 9.79
N GLU A 60 3.81 15.45 10.71
CA GLU A 60 3.45 15.57 12.13
C GLU A 60 4.51 16.44 12.87
N PRO A 61 4.13 17.63 13.39
CA PRO A 61 5.09 18.55 14.01
C PRO A 61 5.88 17.95 15.19
N ASN A 62 5.30 16.98 15.90
CA ASN A 62 5.95 16.31 17.03
C ASN A 62 6.89 15.17 16.60
N ILE A 63 6.87 14.78 15.34
CA ILE A 63 7.66 13.67 14.78
C ILE A 63 8.72 14.18 13.82
N SER A 64 8.34 15.02 12.87
CA SER A 64 9.20 15.48 11.77
C SER A 64 10.59 15.97 12.21
N PRO A 65 10.74 16.82 13.24
CA PRO A 65 12.07 17.28 13.68
C PRO A 65 12.99 16.15 14.19
N LYS A 66 12.39 15.05 14.69
CA LYS A 66 13.14 13.89 15.20
C LYS A 66 13.62 12.97 14.09
N LEU A 67 13.18 13.21 12.86
CA LEU A 67 13.54 12.43 11.68
C LEU A 67 14.70 13.04 10.90
N GLU A 68 15.09 14.28 11.17
CA GLU A 68 16.18 14.96 10.47
C GLU A 68 17.53 14.27 10.70
N GLY A 69 18.36 14.22 9.64
CA GLY A 69 19.70 13.64 9.71
C GLY A 69 19.76 12.13 9.98
N LYS A 70 18.65 11.41 9.88
CA LYS A 70 18.56 9.97 10.13
C LYS A 70 18.89 9.12 8.90
N ASN A 71 19.15 7.84 9.11
CA ASN A 71 19.33 6.83 8.09
C ASN A 71 17.99 6.16 7.79
N TYR A 72 17.59 6.08 6.52
CA TYR A 72 16.29 5.55 6.15
C TYR A 72 16.41 4.20 5.45
N PHE A 73 15.58 3.26 5.91
CA PHE A 73 15.41 1.92 5.38
C PHE A 73 13.94 1.77 4.97
N CYS A 74 13.67 1.40 3.73
CA CYS A 74 12.27 1.38 3.28
C CYS A 74 11.92 0.21 2.38
N VAL A 75 10.62 -0.07 2.31
CA VAL A 75 10.05 -1.05 1.38
C VAL A 75 9.31 -0.32 0.26
N GLY A 76 9.72 -0.65 -0.96
CA GLY A 76 9.07 -0.21 -2.20
C GLY A 76 9.54 1.15 -2.72
N GLU A 77 9.68 1.23 -4.04
CA GLU A 77 10.20 2.38 -4.77
C GLU A 77 9.43 3.68 -4.48
N LYS A 78 8.09 3.61 -4.40
CA LYS A 78 7.27 4.79 -4.09
C LYS A 78 7.53 5.36 -2.69
N THR A 79 7.86 4.51 -1.72
CA THR A 79 8.22 4.93 -0.37
C THR A 79 9.57 5.64 -0.38
N LYS A 80 10.54 5.08 -1.12
CA LYS A 80 11.87 5.68 -1.34
C LYS A 80 11.74 7.06 -1.98
N LEU A 81 11.01 7.16 -3.08
CA LEU A 81 10.84 8.43 -3.81
C LEU A 81 10.23 9.55 -2.95
N ILE A 82 9.30 9.23 -2.03
CA ILE A 82 8.76 10.23 -1.11
C ILE A 82 9.85 10.72 -0.16
N LEU A 83 10.62 9.81 0.44
CA LEU A 83 11.72 10.16 1.36
C LEU A 83 12.77 11.03 0.67
N GLU A 84 13.22 10.64 -0.53
CA GLU A 84 14.23 11.38 -1.30
C GLU A 84 13.73 12.75 -1.76
N LYS A 85 12.45 12.89 -2.11
CA LYS A 85 11.83 14.17 -2.47
C LYS A 85 11.84 15.16 -1.30
N GLU A 86 11.71 14.67 -0.09
CA GLU A 86 11.77 15.46 1.15
C GLU A 86 13.22 15.63 1.66
N GLY A 87 14.23 15.28 0.85
CA GLY A 87 15.66 15.47 1.16
C GLY A 87 16.27 14.41 2.06
N HIS A 88 15.59 13.30 2.33
CA HIS A 88 16.10 12.26 3.21
C HIS A 88 16.91 11.21 2.47
N LYS A 89 18.07 10.83 3.04
CA LYS A 89 18.96 9.81 2.46
C LYS A 89 18.46 8.40 2.75
N VAL A 90 18.01 7.69 1.70
CA VAL A 90 17.63 6.27 1.80
C VAL A 90 18.89 5.39 1.69
N VAL A 91 19.24 4.73 2.79
CA VAL A 91 20.40 3.81 2.88
C VAL A 91 20.09 2.49 2.17
N LYS A 92 18.89 1.96 2.37
CA LYS A 92 18.45 0.71 1.72
C LYS A 92 16.97 0.75 1.39
N MET A 93 16.65 0.42 0.15
CA MET A 93 15.31 0.07 -0.29
C MET A 93 15.28 -1.41 -0.67
N SER A 94 14.22 -2.10 -0.27
CA SER A 94 13.95 -3.48 -0.65
C SER A 94 12.55 -3.62 -1.24
N GLN A 95 12.32 -4.67 -2.04
CA GLN A 95 11.03 -4.91 -2.68
C GLN A 95 9.96 -5.42 -1.71
N ASN A 96 10.37 -6.05 -0.60
CA ASN A 96 9.48 -6.52 0.46
C ASN A 96 10.13 -6.43 1.83
N ALA A 97 9.30 -6.62 2.87
CA ALA A 97 9.69 -6.45 4.26
C ALA A 97 10.70 -7.51 4.73
N SER A 98 10.58 -8.75 4.25
CA SER A 98 11.51 -9.85 4.61
C SER A 98 12.91 -9.54 4.12
N PHE A 99 13.09 -9.19 2.85
CA PHE A 99 14.40 -8.82 2.30
C PHE A 99 15.02 -7.62 2.99
N LEU A 100 14.20 -6.65 3.43
CA LEU A 100 14.71 -5.54 4.20
C LEU A 100 15.20 -5.96 5.58
N ALA A 101 14.43 -6.77 6.27
CA ALA A 101 14.77 -7.27 7.59
C ALA A 101 16.02 -8.16 7.57
N ASP A 102 16.13 -9.05 6.58
CA ASP A 102 17.32 -9.89 6.36
C ASP A 102 18.58 -9.05 6.08
N PHE A 103 18.44 -7.99 5.28
CA PHE A 103 19.55 -7.06 5.03
C PHE A 103 19.98 -6.34 6.31
N ILE A 104 19.02 -5.84 7.10
CA ILE A 104 19.31 -5.17 8.38
C ILE A 104 20.03 -6.12 9.33
N SER A 105 19.50 -7.31 9.55
CA SER A 105 20.08 -8.30 10.47
C SER A 105 21.50 -8.72 10.11
N LYS A 106 21.84 -8.74 8.82
CA LYS A 106 23.19 -9.11 8.36
C LYS A 106 24.20 -7.97 8.41
N ASN A 107 23.78 -6.74 8.19
CA ASN A 107 24.69 -5.61 7.98
C ASN A 107 24.69 -4.58 9.12
N TYR A 108 23.74 -4.67 10.07
CA TYR A 108 23.52 -3.70 11.15
C TYR A 108 23.33 -4.39 12.50
N ILE A 109 24.19 -5.37 12.81
CA ILE A 109 24.07 -6.30 13.94
C ILE A 109 23.96 -5.58 15.30
N ASN A 110 24.71 -4.51 15.52
CA ASN A 110 24.75 -3.78 16.80
C ASN A 110 23.96 -2.47 16.77
N GLU A 111 23.12 -2.29 15.78
CA GLU A 111 22.37 -1.05 15.57
C GLU A 111 20.95 -1.17 16.11
N SER A 112 20.37 -0.03 16.45
CA SER A 112 18.98 0.08 16.94
C SER A 112 18.11 0.81 15.92
N PHE A 113 16.85 0.39 15.82
CA PHE A 113 15.91 0.87 14.81
C PHE A 113 14.63 1.43 15.41
N SER A 114 14.05 2.41 14.74
CA SER A 114 12.68 2.90 14.95
C SER A 114 11.85 2.56 13.72
N PHE A 115 10.75 1.85 13.90
CA PHE A 115 9.85 1.46 12.82
C PHE A 115 8.54 2.23 12.92
N PHE A 116 8.33 3.18 12.00
CA PHE A 116 7.09 3.92 11.87
C PHE A 116 6.11 3.16 10.99
N CYS A 117 4.97 2.78 11.53
CA CYS A 117 4.05 1.85 10.88
C CYS A 117 2.59 2.14 11.22
N GLY A 118 1.69 1.44 10.51
CA GLY A 118 0.28 1.36 10.88
C GLY A 118 0.03 0.27 11.91
N LYS A 119 -1.05 0.41 12.67
CA LYS A 119 -1.51 -0.61 13.62
C LYS A 119 -1.76 -1.96 12.94
N GLN A 120 -2.35 -1.94 11.75
CA GLN A 120 -2.60 -3.14 10.94
C GLN A 120 -1.44 -3.38 9.97
N ARG A 121 -0.26 -3.75 10.50
CA ARG A 121 0.93 -4.10 9.70
C ARG A 121 1.15 -5.61 9.68
N ARG A 122 2.03 -6.04 8.80
CA ARG A 122 2.55 -7.40 8.78
C ARG A 122 3.74 -7.52 9.74
N PRO A 123 3.89 -8.64 10.44
CA PRO A 123 4.89 -8.78 11.48
C PRO A 123 6.28 -9.20 10.99
N GLU A 124 6.56 -9.20 9.66
CA GLU A 124 7.80 -9.73 9.11
C GLU A 124 9.04 -8.99 9.63
N ILE A 125 9.00 -7.65 9.70
CA ILE A 125 10.12 -6.85 10.22
C ILE A 125 10.40 -7.22 11.68
N GLU A 126 9.36 -7.16 12.53
CA GLU A 126 9.50 -7.44 13.96
C GLU A 126 10.01 -8.86 14.22
N LYS A 127 9.48 -9.84 13.48
CA LYS A 127 9.87 -11.26 13.67
C LYS A 127 11.33 -11.49 13.35
N VAL A 128 11.79 -11.02 12.18
CA VAL A 128 13.18 -11.23 11.75
C VAL A 128 14.16 -10.48 12.65
N LEU A 129 13.85 -9.20 12.98
CA LEU A 129 14.73 -8.42 13.85
C LEU A 129 14.78 -8.97 15.27
N ALA A 130 13.66 -9.46 15.82
CA ALA A 130 13.63 -10.11 17.14
C ALA A 130 14.44 -11.42 17.15
N GLN A 131 14.37 -12.24 16.10
CA GLN A 131 15.17 -13.47 15.96
C GLN A 131 16.68 -13.20 15.93
N ASN A 132 17.09 -12.01 15.50
CA ASN A 132 18.49 -11.58 15.43
C ASN A 132 18.86 -10.61 16.56
N GLU A 133 18.06 -10.51 17.62
CA GLU A 133 18.28 -9.66 18.79
C GLU A 133 18.53 -8.18 18.44
N THR A 134 18.06 -7.72 17.26
CA THR A 134 18.20 -6.32 16.81
C THR A 134 17.19 -5.43 17.54
N PRO A 135 17.62 -4.42 18.33
CA PRO A 135 16.71 -3.56 19.07
C PRO A 135 15.78 -2.75 18.17
N LEU A 136 14.48 -2.84 18.39
CA LEU A 136 13.45 -2.19 17.60
C LEU A 136 12.41 -1.49 18.49
N ILE A 137 12.19 -0.19 18.23
CA ILE A 137 11.07 0.56 18.80
C ILE A 137 10.00 0.71 17.71
N LEU A 138 8.78 0.28 18.03
CA LEU A 138 7.62 0.45 17.15
C LEU A 138 6.89 1.76 17.44
N HIS A 139 6.61 2.52 16.39
CA HIS A 139 5.80 3.72 16.42
C HIS A 139 4.56 3.52 15.57
N GLU A 140 3.45 3.12 16.19
CA GLU A 140 2.15 3.01 15.53
C GLU A 140 1.53 4.40 15.38
N ILE A 141 1.64 4.99 14.19
CA ILE A 141 1.24 6.38 13.94
C ILE A 141 -0.07 6.51 13.15
N TYR A 142 -0.65 5.41 12.69
CA TYR A 142 -1.97 5.39 12.05
C TYR A 142 -2.68 4.05 12.17
N ASP A 143 -4.00 4.11 12.05
CA ASP A 143 -4.84 2.93 11.83
C ASP A 143 -5.50 3.00 10.45
N THR A 144 -5.85 1.83 9.91
CA THR A 144 -6.59 1.69 8.67
C THR A 144 -8.02 1.29 8.98
N LEU A 145 -8.92 2.27 8.95
CA LEU A 145 -10.33 2.03 9.18
C LEU A 145 -11.00 1.52 7.91
N TYR A 146 -11.82 0.50 8.03
CA TYR A 146 -12.70 0.06 6.96
C TYR A 146 -13.90 1.01 6.85
N THR A 147 -14.19 1.42 5.63
CA THR A 147 -15.36 2.24 5.28
C THR A 147 -16.22 1.46 4.28
N PRO A 148 -16.85 0.35 4.74
CA PRO A 148 -17.64 -0.48 3.85
C PRO A 148 -18.86 0.30 3.36
N LYS A 149 -19.20 0.11 2.08
CA LYS A 149 -20.39 0.67 1.45
C LYS A 149 -21.03 -0.37 0.55
N ALA A 150 -22.32 -0.54 0.66
CA ALA A 150 -23.10 -1.34 -0.28
C ALA A 150 -23.12 -0.65 -1.67
N ILE A 151 -22.78 -1.39 -2.70
CA ILE A 151 -22.74 -0.93 -4.08
C ILE A 151 -23.93 -1.56 -4.84
N GLU A 152 -24.96 -0.78 -5.05
CA GLU A 152 -26.19 -1.22 -5.74
C GLU A 152 -25.98 -1.29 -7.26
N SER A 153 -25.23 -0.34 -7.80
CA SER A 153 -24.94 -0.26 -9.23
C SER A 153 -24.12 -1.44 -9.73
N ARG A 154 -24.33 -1.82 -11.00
CA ARG A 154 -23.49 -2.81 -11.68
C ARG A 154 -22.20 -2.17 -12.19
N PHE A 155 -21.10 -2.88 -12.02
CA PHE A 155 -19.78 -2.54 -12.56
C PHE A 155 -19.25 -3.71 -13.37
N ASP A 156 -18.49 -3.40 -14.43
CA ASP A 156 -17.79 -4.40 -15.24
C ASP A 156 -16.45 -4.77 -14.58
N GLY A 157 -15.84 -3.83 -13.84
CA GLY A 157 -14.58 -4.07 -13.15
C GLY A 157 -14.44 -3.30 -11.83
N VAL A 158 -13.60 -3.85 -10.94
CA VAL A 158 -13.25 -3.22 -9.65
C VAL A 158 -11.75 -3.14 -9.49
N LEU A 159 -11.24 -1.93 -9.22
CA LEU A 159 -9.81 -1.65 -9.01
C LEU A 159 -9.48 -1.73 -7.52
N PHE A 160 -8.63 -2.68 -7.15
CA PHE A 160 -8.19 -2.89 -5.77
C PHE A 160 -6.73 -2.50 -5.58
N PHE A 161 -6.48 -1.61 -4.62
CA PHE A 161 -5.14 -1.06 -4.35
C PHE A 161 -4.50 -1.59 -3.06
N SER A 162 -5.24 -2.34 -2.25
CA SER A 162 -4.72 -2.94 -1.02
C SER A 162 -5.57 -4.12 -0.54
N PRO A 163 -4.99 -5.04 0.24
CA PRO A 163 -5.75 -6.10 0.93
C PRO A 163 -6.85 -5.57 1.84
N SER A 164 -6.62 -4.42 2.49
CA SER A 164 -7.61 -3.79 3.37
C SER A 164 -8.82 -3.28 2.60
N ALA A 165 -8.62 -2.73 1.40
CA ALA A 165 -9.74 -2.31 0.54
C ALA A 165 -10.57 -3.51 0.06
N VAL A 166 -9.92 -4.65 -0.27
CA VAL A 166 -10.63 -5.90 -0.58
C VAL A 166 -11.49 -6.34 0.61
N LYS A 167 -10.90 -6.44 1.80
CA LYS A 167 -11.62 -6.83 3.01
C LYS A 167 -12.79 -5.89 3.32
N SER A 168 -12.59 -4.59 3.16
CA SER A 168 -13.65 -3.59 3.39
C SER A 168 -14.78 -3.70 2.37
N TYR A 169 -14.45 -3.89 1.09
CA TYR A 169 -15.44 -4.09 0.03
C TYR A 169 -16.37 -5.27 0.35
N PHE A 170 -15.82 -6.41 0.71
CA PHE A 170 -16.58 -7.63 0.99
C PHE A 170 -17.31 -7.64 2.34
N LYS A 171 -17.21 -6.59 3.16
CA LYS A 171 -18.09 -6.43 4.34
C LYS A 171 -19.54 -6.10 3.97
N SER A 172 -19.77 -5.46 2.82
CA SER A 172 -21.09 -4.99 2.40
C SER A 172 -21.43 -5.37 0.96
N ASN A 173 -20.56 -6.13 0.27
CA ASN A 173 -20.75 -6.52 -1.12
C ASN A 173 -20.42 -7.99 -1.33
N THR A 174 -21.08 -8.59 -2.32
CA THR A 174 -20.74 -9.90 -2.87
C THR A 174 -20.16 -9.74 -4.28
N TRP A 175 -19.41 -10.73 -4.74
CA TRP A 175 -18.92 -10.73 -6.11
C TRP A 175 -20.03 -11.10 -7.07
N LYS A 176 -20.30 -10.22 -8.04
CA LYS A 176 -21.36 -10.46 -9.04
C LYS A 176 -20.77 -11.11 -10.29
N ALA A 177 -21.56 -11.98 -10.94
CA ALA A 177 -21.16 -12.61 -12.20
C ALA A 177 -20.86 -11.55 -13.28
N GLY A 178 -19.83 -11.79 -14.09
CA GLY A 178 -19.39 -10.89 -15.15
C GLY A 178 -18.47 -9.76 -14.70
N MET A 179 -18.25 -9.55 -13.39
CA MET A 179 -17.28 -8.58 -12.89
C MET A 179 -15.85 -9.12 -12.97
N HIS A 180 -14.89 -8.22 -13.20
CA HIS A 180 -13.46 -8.54 -13.14
C HIS A 180 -12.72 -7.67 -12.11
N GLY A 181 -11.80 -8.27 -11.35
CA GLY A 181 -10.98 -7.59 -10.35
C GLY A 181 -9.63 -7.18 -10.92
N PHE A 182 -9.22 -5.94 -10.77
CA PHE A 182 -7.89 -5.47 -11.16
C PHE A 182 -7.09 -5.14 -9.90
N CYS A 183 -6.07 -5.94 -9.61
CA CYS A 183 -5.25 -5.83 -8.42
C CYS A 183 -3.95 -5.11 -8.71
N ILE A 184 -3.60 -4.11 -7.87
CA ILE A 184 -2.34 -3.36 -7.98
C ILE A 184 -1.09 -4.24 -7.77
N GLY A 185 -1.23 -5.42 -7.18
CA GLY A 185 -0.12 -6.33 -6.92
C GLY A 185 -0.56 -7.61 -6.21
N ASN A 186 0.40 -8.55 -6.10
CA ASN A 186 0.17 -9.93 -5.64
C ASN A 186 -0.48 -10.04 -4.26
N THR A 187 -0.14 -9.17 -3.31
CA THR A 187 -0.72 -9.20 -1.96
C THR A 187 -2.20 -8.83 -1.94
N THR A 188 -2.61 -7.92 -2.85
CA THR A 188 -4.01 -7.56 -3.06
C THR A 188 -4.76 -8.69 -3.73
N ALA A 189 -4.14 -9.31 -4.76
CA ALA A 189 -4.67 -10.47 -5.44
C ALA A 189 -4.89 -11.66 -4.51
N ALA A 190 -3.93 -11.96 -3.64
CA ALA A 190 -4.06 -13.01 -2.63
C ALA A 190 -5.21 -12.77 -1.64
N SER A 191 -5.57 -11.51 -1.39
CA SER A 191 -6.77 -11.17 -0.61
C SER A 191 -8.06 -11.37 -1.42
N LEU A 192 -8.05 -10.97 -2.71
CA LEU A 192 -9.21 -11.06 -3.60
C LEU A 192 -9.52 -12.51 -4.01
N SER A 193 -8.50 -13.35 -4.16
CA SER A 193 -8.63 -14.77 -4.57
C SER A 193 -9.50 -15.61 -3.64
N LYS A 194 -9.73 -15.15 -2.40
CA LYS A 194 -10.64 -15.77 -1.43
C LYS A 194 -12.12 -15.60 -1.80
N PHE A 195 -12.44 -14.67 -2.70
CA PHE A 195 -13.81 -14.29 -3.04
C PHE A 195 -14.14 -14.53 -4.52
N THR A 196 -13.13 -14.49 -5.38
CA THR A 196 -13.31 -14.73 -6.82
C THR A 196 -12.01 -15.20 -7.46
N LYS A 197 -12.11 -15.89 -8.59
CA LYS A 197 -10.98 -16.21 -9.46
C LYS A 197 -10.90 -15.30 -10.69
N ASN A 198 -11.89 -14.42 -10.89
CA ASN A 198 -11.93 -13.48 -12.01
C ASN A 198 -11.16 -12.20 -11.66
N TYR A 199 -9.83 -12.24 -11.79
CA TYR A 199 -9.00 -11.06 -11.56
C TYR A 199 -7.70 -11.10 -12.36
N SER A 200 -7.16 -9.92 -12.60
CA SER A 200 -5.82 -9.68 -13.16
C SER A 200 -4.95 -8.94 -12.15
N VAL A 201 -3.64 -9.11 -12.28
CA VAL A 201 -2.64 -8.48 -11.40
C VAL A 201 -1.70 -7.62 -12.25
N ALA A 202 -1.48 -6.38 -11.84
CA ALA A 202 -0.49 -5.53 -12.48
C ALA A 202 0.93 -6.14 -12.35
N LYS A 203 1.71 -6.12 -13.43
CA LYS A 203 3.09 -6.68 -13.47
C LYS A 203 4.02 -6.06 -12.42
N SER A 204 3.80 -4.79 -12.09
CA SER A 204 4.43 -4.10 -10.96
C SER A 204 3.42 -3.17 -10.27
N PRO A 205 3.59 -2.84 -8.97
CA PRO A 205 2.57 -2.17 -8.17
C PRO A 205 2.52 -0.65 -8.45
N ASN A 206 2.19 -0.27 -9.68
CA ASN A 206 2.00 1.12 -10.09
C ASN A 206 0.78 1.28 -11.02
N GLU A 207 0.30 2.51 -11.12
CA GLU A 207 -0.91 2.84 -11.88
C GLU A 207 -0.75 2.58 -13.39
N ASN A 208 0.45 2.76 -13.95
CA ASN A 208 0.71 2.47 -15.37
C ASN A 208 0.53 0.98 -15.69
N GLN A 209 1.08 0.09 -14.86
CA GLN A 209 0.94 -1.35 -15.06
C GLN A 209 -0.48 -1.83 -14.77
N LEU A 210 -1.19 -1.18 -13.85
CA LEU A 210 -2.61 -1.48 -13.62
C LEU A 210 -3.45 -1.07 -14.84
N LEU A 211 -3.17 0.10 -15.45
CA LEU A 211 -3.84 0.53 -16.68
C LEU A 211 -3.61 -0.46 -17.83
N LEU A 212 -2.36 -0.91 -18.02
CA LEU A 212 -2.03 -1.92 -19.03
C LEU A 212 -2.79 -3.23 -18.79
N SER A 213 -2.93 -3.65 -17.53
CA SER A 213 -3.71 -4.84 -17.18
C SER A 213 -5.20 -4.69 -17.49
N ILE A 214 -5.77 -3.50 -17.24
CA ILE A 214 -7.16 -3.17 -17.57
C ILE A 214 -7.37 -3.19 -19.09
N HIS A 215 -6.48 -2.49 -19.83
CA HIS A 215 -6.54 -2.43 -21.28
C HIS A 215 -6.44 -3.84 -21.89
N HIS A 216 -5.45 -4.63 -21.49
CA HIS A 216 -5.26 -6.00 -22.00
C HIS A 216 -6.51 -6.85 -21.81
N TYR A 217 -7.10 -6.83 -20.60
CA TYR A 217 -8.30 -7.60 -20.31
C TYR A 217 -9.46 -7.25 -21.22
N TYR A 218 -9.74 -5.96 -21.42
CA TYR A 218 -10.90 -5.53 -22.21
C TYR A 218 -10.69 -5.60 -23.71
N THR A 219 -9.46 -5.58 -24.20
CA THR A 219 -9.17 -5.69 -25.63
C THR A 219 -8.96 -7.13 -26.11
N HIS A 220 -8.48 -8.01 -25.24
CA HIS A 220 -8.14 -9.40 -25.61
C HIS A 220 -9.02 -10.44 -24.92
N ASP A 221 -9.11 -10.39 -23.60
CA ASP A 221 -9.76 -11.46 -22.84
C ASP A 221 -11.29 -11.32 -22.81
N TYR A 222 -11.82 -10.08 -22.81
CA TYR A 222 -13.25 -9.80 -22.78
C TYR A 222 -13.89 -9.92 -24.16
N ALA A 223 -13.18 -9.55 -25.21
CA ALA A 223 -13.69 -9.63 -26.59
C ALA A 223 -13.84 -11.09 -27.11
N GLN A 224 -13.27 -12.06 -26.39
CA GLN A 224 -13.38 -13.50 -26.73
C GLN A 224 -14.49 -14.24 -25.97
N LYS A 225 -15.25 -13.55 -25.11
CA LYS A 225 -16.39 -14.09 -24.36
C LYS A 225 -17.73 -13.62 -24.95
#